data_3f9fedfc0d3821e2e9280559217aac73
#
_entry.id   3f9fedfc0d3821e2e9280559217aac73
#
_cell.length_a   1.000
_cell.length_b   1.000
_cell.length_c   1.000
_cell.angle_alpha   90.00
_cell.angle_beta   90.00
_cell.angle_gamma   90.00
#
_symmetry.space_group_name_H-M   'P 1'
#
loop_
_entity.id
_entity.type
_entity.pdbx_description
1 polymer ?
#
loop_
_entity_poly.entity_id
_entity_poly.type
_entity_poly.pdbx_seq_one_letter_code
_entity_poly.pdbx_strand_id
1 'polypeptide(L)' 'MAPMKGTIKRLVTDKGFGFILASDGNEYFFHNSACSETRFDDLREGQAVTFERGQGTKGPRGENVRVA' A
#
# COMPACT_ATOMS: atom_id res chain seq x y z
N MET A 1 -13.64 -2.10 -9.21
CA MET A 1 -13.71 -0.88 -8.39
C MET A 1 -12.54 0.02 -8.74
N ALA A 2 -12.74 1.32 -8.63
CA ALA A 2 -11.66 2.26 -8.93
C ALA A 2 -10.56 2.16 -7.88
N PRO A 3 -9.29 2.17 -8.27
CA PRO A 3 -8.20 2.16 -7.31
C PRO A 3 -8.15 3.47 -6.53
N MET A 4 -7.69 3.37 -5.30
CA MET A 4 -7.47 4.53 -4.45
C MET A 4 -6.06 5.05 -4.64
N LYS A 5 -5.90 6.35 -4.45
CA LYS A 5 -4.58 6.98 -4.48
C LYS A 5 -4.09 7.21 -3.07
N GLY A 6 -2.81 7.07 -2.89
CA GLY A 6 -2.19 7.32 -1.59
C GLY A 6 -0.70 7.52 -1.73
N THR A 7 -0.07 7.68 -0.58
CA THR A 7 1.36 7.89 -0.50
C THR A 7 1.92 6.90 0.52
N ILE A 8 3.05 6.31 0.23
CA ILE A 8 3.72 5.40 1.16
C ILE A 8 4.15 6.22 2.38
N LYS A 9 3.58 5.90 3.52
CA LYS A 9 3.92 6.56 4.78
C LYS A 9 5.12 5.90 5.43
N ARG A 10 5.16 4.56 5.40
CA ARG A 10 6.22 3.82 6.04
C ARG A 10 6.44 2.49 5.34
N LEU A 11 7.69 2.06 5.27
CA LEU A 11 8.07 0.75 4.76
C LEU A 11 8.88 0.03 5.82
N VAL A 12 8.50 -1.21 6.08
CA VAL A 12 9.26 -2.09 6.98
C VAL A 12 9.78 -3.24 6.11
N THR A 13 10.89 -3.00 5.46
CA THR A 13 11.45 -3.92 4.47
C THR A 13 11.88 -5.25 5.10
N ASP A 14 12.35 -5.21 6.34
CA ASP A 14 12.78 -6.40 7.04
C ASP A 14 11.64 -7.40 7.24
N LYS A 15 10.44 -6.89 7.40
CA LYS A 15 9.27 -7.73 7.65
C LYS A 15 8.36 -7.85 6.43
N GLY A 16 8.64 -7.10 5.38
CA GLY A 16 7.93 -7.20 4.13
C GLY A 16 6.54 -6.59 4.13
N PHE A 17 6.34 -5.50 4.87
CA PHE A 17 5.05 -4.79 4.87
C PHE A 17 5.26 -3.28 4.95
N GLY A 18 4.18 -2.55 4.77
CA GLY A 18 4.23 -1.10 4.86
C GLY A 18 2.86 -0.51 5.10
N PHE A 19 2.83 0.81 5.17
CA PHE A 19 1.60 1.57 5.39
C PHE A 19 1.46 2.63 4.31
N ILE A 20 0.22 2.80 3.83
CA ILE A 20 -0.13 3.80 2.83
C ILE A 20 -1.06 4.79 3.49
N LEU A 21 -0.75 6.08 3.35
CA LEU A 21 -1.67 7.14 3.75
C LEU A 21 -2.51 7.47 2.52
N ALA A 22 -3.77 7.10 2.55
CA ALA A 22 -4.66 7.29 1.43
C ALA A 22 -5.16 8.73 1.35
N SER A 23 -5.68 9.10 0.19
CA SER A 23 -6.20 10.44 -0.04
C SER A 23 -7.42 10.78 0.83
N ASP A 24 -8.08 9.76 1.38
CA ASP A 24 -9.21 9.94 2.31
C ASP A 24 -8.77 10.21 3.75
N GLY A 25 -7.47 10.22 4.01
CA GLY A 25 -6.92 10.47 5.34
C GLY A 25 -6.73 9.22 6.19
N ASN A 26 -7.09 8.07 5.70
CA ASN A 26 -6.93 6.80 6.43
C ASN A 26 -5.62 6.12 6.06
N GLU A 27 -5.07 5.38 7.01
CA GLU A 27 -3.89 4.57 6.77
C GLU A 27 -4.31 3.15 6.45
N TYR A 28 -3.63 2.56 5.47
CA TYR A 28 -3.90 1.19 5.05
C TYR A 28 -2.61 0.38 5.15
N PHE A 29 -2.73 -0.78 5.76
CA PHE A 29 -1.64 -1.74 5.81
C PHE A 29 -1.57 -2.48 4.48
N PHE A 30 -0.35 -2.76 4.01
CA PHE A 30 -0.17 -3.64 2.86
C PHE A 30 1.04 -4.54 3.08
N HIS A 31 0.94 -5.75 2.57
CA HIS A 31 2.03 -6.72 2.63
C HIS A 31 2.75 -6.74 1.27
N ASN A 32 3.99 -7.25 1.24
CA ASN A 32 4.73 -7.32 -0.01
C ASN A 32 4.01 -8.17 -1.07
N SER A 33 3.21 -9.14 -0.66
CA SER A 33 2.41 -9.93 -1.58
C SER A 33 1.29 -9.14 -2.27
N ALA A 34 0.96 -7.96 -1.74
CA ALA A 34 -0.05 -7.10 -2.34
C ALA A 34 0.51 -6.25 -3.49
N CYS A 35 1.82 -6.25 -3.69
CA CYS A 35 2.44 -5.52 -4.78
C CYS A 35 2.42 -6.39 -6.04
N SER A 36 1.46 -6.12 -6.94
CA SER A 36 1.24 -6.98 -8.09
C SER A 36 2.07 -6.62 -9.31
N GLU A 37 2.28 -5.34 -9.55
CA GLU A 37 3.02 -4.87 -10.74
C GLU A 37 4.35 -4.21 -10.40
N THR A 38 4.52 -3.82 -9.14
CA THR A 38 5.74 -3.16 -8.68
C THR A 38 6.36 -4.03 -7.59
N ARG A 39 7.66 -4.19 -7.66
CA ARG A 39 8.37 -4.94 -6.63
C ARG A 39 8.37 -4.15 -5.33
N PHE A 40 8.10 -4.84 -4.23
CA PHE A 40 8.09 -4.21 -2.93
C PHE A 40 9.41 -3.48 -2.62
N ASP A 41 10.53 -4.06 -3.05
CA ASP A 41 11.85 -3.49 -2.80
C ASP A 41 12.08 -2.18 -3.56
N ASP A 42 11.29 -1.93 -4.60
CA ASP A 42 11.40 -0.70 -5.39
C ASP A 42 10.56 0.45 -4.81
N LEU A 43 9.75 0.16 -3.81
CA LEU A 43 8.93 1.19 -3.17
C LEU A 43 9.75 2.01 -2.19
N ARG A 44 9.37 3.26 -2.03
CA ARG A 44 10.05 4.18 -1.12
C ARG A 44 9.03 4.99 -0.34
N GLU A 45 9.42 5.40 0.86
CA GLU A 45 8.60 6.30 1.67
C GLU A 45 8.40 7.63 0.94
N GLY A 46 7.18 8.11 0.97
CA GLY A 46 6.82 9.35 0.28
C GLY A 46 6.41 9.17 -1.17
N GLN A 47 6.49 7.95 -1.69
CA GLN A 47 6.15 7.67 -3.08
C GLN A 47 4.64 7.60 -3.27
N ALA A 48 4.16 8.19 -4.37
CA ALA A 48 2.74 8.11 -4.73
C ALA A 48 2.44 6.72 -5.30
N VAL A 49 1.35 6.12 -4.84
CA VAL A 49 0.93 4.79 -5.26
C VAL A 49 -0.58 4.76 -5.47
N THR A 50 -1.02 3.76 -6.21
CA THR A 50 -2.44 3.40 -6.29
C THR A 50 -2.61 2.01 -5.72
N PHE A 51 -3.77 1.76 -5.14
CA PHE A 51 -4.06 0.47 -4.53
C PHE A 51 -5.57 0.27 -4.47
N GLU A 52 -5.99 -0.97 -4.25
CA GLU A 52 -7.39 -1.28 -4.03
C GLU A 52 -7.62 -1.53 -2.56
N ARG A 53 -8.75 -1.03 -2.07
CA ARG A 53 -9.12 -1.23 -0.67
C ARG A 53 -9.63 -2.65 -0.48
N GLY A 54 -8.98 -3.39 0.42
CA GLY A 54 -9.45 -4.69 0.85
C GLY A 54 -9.76 -4.70 2.33
N GLN A 55 -10.49 -5.71 2.77
CA GLN A 55 -10.73 -5.92 4.19
C GLN A 55 -10.05 -7.20 4.62
N GLY A 56 -9.13 -7.07 5.56
CA GLY A 56 -8.53 -8.22 6.21
C GLY A 56 -9.14 -8.45 7.57
N THR A 57 -8.71 -9.50 8.23
CA THR A 57 -9.16 -9.82 9.59
C THR A 57 -8.77 -8.75 10.60
N LYS A 58 -7.78 -7.93 10.29
CA LYS A 58 -7.27 -6.88 11.18
C LYS A 58 -7.68 -5.48 10.75
N GLY A 59 -8.61 -5.37 9.80
CA GLY A 59 -9.08 -4.07 9.34
C GLY A 59 -8.75 -3.80 7.88
N PRO A 60 -8.89 -2.54 7.44
CA PRO A 60 -8.63 -2.17 6.05
C PRO A 60 -7.18 -2.42 5.65
N ARG A 61 -7.00 -2.95 4.45
CA ARG A 61 -5.67 -3.18 3.90
C ARG A 61 -5.64 -2.77 2.44
N GLY A 62 -4.44 -2.44 1.95
CA GLY A 62 -4.23 -2.16 0.54
C GLY A 62 -3.91 -3.44 -0.23
N GLU A 63 -4.49 -3.57 -1.41
CA GLU A 63 -4.24 -4.69 -2.30
C GLU A 63 -3.91 -4.14 -3.67
N ASN A 64 -3.22 -4.93 -4.49
CA ASN A 64 -2.80 -4.55 -5.84
C ASN A 64 -2.09 -3.18 -5.85
N VAL A 65 -1.15 -3.03 -4.93
CA VAL A 65 -0.40 -1.79 -4.79
C VAL A 65 0.54 -1.62 -5.99
N ARG A 66 0.54 -0.44 -6.58
CA ARG A 66 1.45 -0.12 -7.69
C ARG A 66 1.82 1.36 -7.66
N VAL A 67 2.92 1.66 -8.29
CA VAL A 67 3.39 3.04 -8.40
C VAL A 67 2.42 3.82 -9.28
N ALA A 68 2.05 4.99 -8.80
CA ALA A 68 1.13 5.85 -9.55
C ALA A 68 1.81 6.48 -10.76
#